data_ddcb5c27c7905936e5dff32f02272dbd
#
_entry.id   ddcb5c27c7905936e5dff32f02272dbd
#
_cell.length_a   1.000
_cell.length_b   1.000
_cell.length_c   1.000
_cell.angle_alpha   90.00
_cell.angle_beta   90.00
_cell.angle_gamma   90.00
#
_symmetry.space_group_name_H-M   'P 1'
#
loop_
_entity.id
_entity.type
_entity.pdbx_description
1 polymer ?
#
loop_
_entity_poly.entity_id
_entity_poly.type
_entity_poly.pdbx_seq_one_letter_code
_entity_poly.pdbx_strand_id
1 'polypeptide(L)'
;MEKIKKQLQIILYVWVWLLSFSMADAAEAITDEYWITTADRGKIEQRYRSLGIYEVAKKTVSRKEEQYGNYTYRVWYPKRLETENRKWPMVFLLNGTTSTCDLDEPIFEHLASWGFIVVGNTDRNTGLGYSAEWGLELMDKLAADRKSVFFQKIDEE
;
A
#
# COMPACT_ATOMS: atom_id res chain seq x y z
N MET A 1 24.86 40.35 -29.10
CA MET A 1 25.48 39.52 -28.07
C MET A 1 24.52 39.19 -26.93
N GLU A 2 23.75 40.12 -26.43
CA GLU A 2 22.79 39.92 -25.29
C GLU A 2 21.66 38.94 -25.59
N LYS A 3 21.11 38.96 -26.80
CA LYS A 3 20.03 38.07 -27.25
C LYS A 3 20.45 36.59 -27.27
N ILE A 4 21.72 36.32 -27.61
CA ILE A 4 22.28 34.96 -27.64
C ILE A 4 22.52 34.45 -26.21
N LYS A 5 22.99 35.33 -25.30
CA LYS A 5 23.16 34.96 -23.87
C LYS A 5 21.85 34.60 -23.23
N LYS A 6 20.75 35.32 -23.51
CA LYS A 6 19.42 35.06 -23.01
C LYS A 6 18.86 33.71 -23.51
N GLN A 7 19.07 33.40 -24.81
CA GLN A 7 18.66 32.09 -25.36
C GLN A 7 19.45 30.94 -24.77
N LEU A 8 20.76 31.08 -24.58
CA LEU A 8 21.61 30.07 -23.92
C LEU A 8 21.16 29.83 -22.45
N GLN A 9 20.81 30.87 -21.71
CA GLN A 9 20.27 30.72 -20.36
C GLN A 9 18.94 29.95 -20.33
N ILE A 10 18.02 30.25 -21.23
CA ILE A 10 16.73 29.54 -21.33
C ILE A 10 16.97 28.07 -21.66
N ILE A 11 17.83 27.76 -22.58
CA ILE A 11 18.18 26.37 -22.94
C ILE A 11 18.78 25.65 -21.72
N LEU A 12 19.69 26.30 -20.99
CA LEU A 12 20.29 25.72 -19.78
C LEU A 12 19.23 25.43 -18.69
N TYR A 13 18.29 26.34 -18.45
CA TYR A 13 17.21 26.14 -17.50
C TYR A 13 16.27 24.99 -17.91
N VAL A 14 15.96 24.88 -19.20
CA VAL A 14 15.14 23.77 -19.72
C VAL A 14 15.86 22.42 -19.55
N TRP A 15 17.17 22.37 -19.81
CA TRP A 15 17.96 21.17 -19.59
C TRP A 15 18.11 20.78 -18.12
N VAL A 16 18.30 21.74 -17.23
CA VAL A 16 18.31 21.50 -15.78
C VAL A 16 16.95 21.02 -15.30
N TRP A 17 15.88 21.57 -15.83
CA TRP A 17 14.50 21.16 -15.49
C TRP A 17 14.19 19.74 -16.02
N LEU A 18 14.60 19.41 -17.22
CA LEU A 18 14.49 18.06 -17.80
C LEU A 18 15.32 17.02 -17.03
N LEU A 19 16.53 17.40 -16.57
CA LEU A 19 17.37 16.51 -15.75
C LEU A 19 16.79 16.29 -14.35
N SER A 20 16.09 17.26 -13.78
CA SER A 20 15.40 17.10 -12.48
C SER A 20 14.15 16.19 -12.59
N PHE A 21 13.56 16.04 -13.76
CA PHE A 21 12.41 15.15 -13.97
C PHE A 21 12.79 13.68 -14.17
N SER A 22 14.06 13.38 -14.45
CA SER A 22 14.51 12.00 -14.67
C SER A 22 14.92 11.27 -13.39
N MET A 23 14.77 11.87 -12.21
CA MET A 23 15.05 11.26 -10.90
C MET A 23 13.77 11.01 -10.09
N ALA A 24 12.66 10.74 -10.74
CA ALA A 24 11.63 9.97 -10.09
C ALA A 24 12.10 8.51 -10.14
N ASP A 25 12.96 8.12 -9.19
CA ASP A 25 13.19 6.71 -8.92
C ASP A 25 11.81 6.10 -8.69
N ALA A 26 11.36 5.30 -9.67
CA ALA A 26 10.21 4.44 -9.44
C ALA A 26 10.60 3.56 -8.26
N ALA A 27 9.90 3.68 -7.15
CA ALA A 27 10.13 2.83 -6.00
C ALA A 27 10.13 1.38 -6.50
N GLU A 28 11.26 0.71 -6.34
CA GLU A 28 11.42 -0.67 -6.75
C GLU A 28 10.54 -1.55 -5.86
N ALA A 29 9.74 -2.41 -6.46
CA ALA A 29 8.90 -3.32 -5.71
C ALA A 29 9.76 -4.22 -4.82
N ILE A 30 9.41 -4.36 -3.55
CA ILE A 30 10.07 -5.30 -2.64
C ILE A 30 9.75 -6.71 -3.13
N THR A 31 10.80 -7.47 -3.43
CA THR A 31 10.71 -8.85 -3.92
C THR A 31 10.93 -9.86 -2.81
N ASP A 32 10.52 -11.11 -3.04
CA ASP A 32 10.78 -12.21 -2.11
C ASP A 32 12.29 -12.40 -1.86
N GLU A 33 13.14 -12.05 -2.83
CA GLU A 33 14.59 -12.12 -2.71
C GLU A 33 15.12 -11.19 -1.59
N TYR A 34 14.50 -10.04 -1.36
CA TYR A 34 14.85 -9.16 -0.25
C TYR A 34 14.80 -9.89 1.10
N TRP A 35 13.75 -10.68 1.33
CA TRP A 35 13.55 -11.43 2.58
C TRP A 35 14.55 -12.57 2.74
N ILE A 36 15.02 -13.15 1.64
CA ILE A 36 15.96 -14.26 1.65
C ILE A 36 17.39 -13.78 1.87
N THR A 37 17.77 -12.63 1.30
CA THR A 37 19.16 -12.14 1.31
C THR A 37 19.53 -11.33 2.55
N THR A 38 18.53 -10.84 3.32
CA THR A 38 18.79 -10.07 4.52
C THR A 38 19.33 -10.95 5.64
N ALA A 39 20.47 -10.57 6.24
CA ALA A 39 21.10 -11.36 7.31
C ALA A 39 20.27 -11.36 8.59
N ASP A 40 20.12 -12.54 9.20
CA ASP A 40 19.42 -12.72 10.47
C ASP A 40 20.18 -12.09 11.64
N ARG A 41 19.50 -11.32 12.46
CA ARG A 41 20.04 -10.73 13.71
C ARG A 41 19.66 -11.52 14.96
N GLY A 42 18.92 -12.63 14.82
CA GLY A 42 18.54 -13.50 15.94
C GLY A 42 17.34 -14.39 15.64
N LYS A 43 17.03 -15.27 16.63
CA LYS A 43 15.94 -16.27 16.47
C LYS A 43 14.56 -15.67 16.24
N ILE A 44 14.29 -14.51 16.83
CA ILE A 44 12.99 -13.81 16.67
C ILE A 44 12.88 -13.29 15.24
N GLU A 45 13.91 -12.62 14.73
CA GLU A 45 13.94 -12.11 13.38
C GLU A 45 13.84 -13.25 12.36
N GLN A 46 14.60 -14.33 12.56
CA GLN A 46 14.55 -15.51 11.72
C GLN A 46 13.14 -16.13 11.64
N ARG A 47 12.43 -16.17 12.79
CA ARG A 47 11.04 -16.66 12.83
C ARG A 47 10.09 -15.79 12.01
N TYR A 48 10.15 -14.45 12.20
CA TYR A 48 9.20 -13.53 11.58
C TYR A 48 9.59 -13.08 10.16
N ARG A 49 10.76 -13.42 9.69
CA ARG A 49 11.19 -13.23 8.31
C ARG A 49 10.51 -14.20 7.33
N SER A 50 10.15 -15.37 7.79
CA SER A 50 9.38 -16.34 7.01
C SER A 50 7.92 -15.93 6.91
N LEU A 51 7.22 -16.39 5.89
CA LEU A 51 5.76 -16.30 5.86
C LEU A 51 5.15 -17.00 7.08
N GLY A 52 4.04 -16.48 7.54
CA GLY A 52 3.24 -17.06 8.62
C GLY A 52 2.49 -18.31 8.18
N ILE A 53 1.63 -18.80 9.08
CA ILE A 53 0.92 -20.09 8.89
C ILE A 53 -0.35 -20.00 8.04
N TYR A 54 -0.79 -18.79 7.67
CA TYR A 54 -2.04 -18.60 6.96
C TYR A 54 -1.83 -18.47 5.47
N GLU A 55 -2.62 -19.19 4.67
CA GLU A 55 -2.81 -18.89 3.27
C GLU A 55 -3.43 -17.51 3.13
N VAL A 56 -2.91 -16.69 2.22
CA VAL A 56 -3.35 -15.31 2.02
C VAL A 56 -4.36 -15.24 0.89
N ALA A 57 -5.45 -14.53 1.12
CA ALA A 57 -6.40 -14.12 0.10
C ALA A 57 -6.31 -12.61 -0.12
N LYS A 58 -6.61 -12.17 -1.35
CA LYS A 58 -6.59 -10.76 -1.77
C LYS A 58 -7.94 -10.34 -2.32
N LYS A 59 -8.42 -9.18 -1.91
CA LYS A 59 -9.66 -8.60 -2.40
C LYS A 59 -9.47 -7.14 -2.79
N THR A 60 -10.08 -6.74 -3.89
CA THR A 60 -10.16 -5.34 -4.28
C THR A 60 -11.51 -4.78 -3.86
N VAL A 61 -11.50 -3.63 -3.20
CA VAL A 61 -12.68 -2.89 -2.81
C VAL A 61 -12.56 -1.44 -3.28
N SER A 62 -13.67 -0.78 -3.54
CA SER A 62 -13.64 0.59 -4.05
C SER A 62 -14.68 1.46 -3.35
N ARG A 63 -14.36 2.74 -3.27
CA ARG A 63 -15.24 3.78 -2.74
C ARG A 63 -15.30 4.93 -3.73
N LYS A 64 -16.49 5.45 -3.96
CA LYS A 64 -16.73 6.63 -4.78
C LYS A 64 -16.94 7.83 -3.89
N GLU A 65 -16.17 8.89 -4.14
CA GLU A 65 -16.34 10.21 -3.55
C GLU A 65 -16.83 11.18 -4.62
N GLU A 66 -17.90 11.94 -4.31
CA GLU A 66 -18.58 12.79 -5.30
C GLU A 66 -17.66 13.85 -5.93
N GLN A 67 -16.77 14.45 -5.12
CA GLN A 67 -15.87 15.51 -5.57
C GLN A 67 -14.52 15.01 -6.07
N TYR A 68 -14.11 13.79 -5.68
CA TYR A 68 -12.73 13.31 -5.84
C TYR A 68 -12.62 12.06 -6.71
N GLY A 69 -13.75 11.42 -7.07
CA GLY A 69 -13.77 10.24 -7.93
C GLY A 69 -13.72 8.90 -7.18
N ASN A 70 -13.18 7.89 -7.85
CA ASN A 70 -13.14 6.53 -7.30
C ASN A 70 -11.78 6.24 -6.68
N TYR A 71 -11.80 5.73 -5.45
CA TYR A 71 -10.63 5.23 -4.73
C TYR A 71 -10.69 3.72 -4.66
N THR A 72 -9.58 3.08 -4.96
CA THR A 72 -9.45 1.62 -4.97
C THR A 72 -8.47 1.19 -3.89
N TYR A 73 -8.86 0.17 -3.14
CA TYR A 73 -8.07 -0.42 -2.06
C TYR A 73 -7.84 -1.89 -2.35
N ARG A 74 -6.68 -2.37 -1.95
CA ARG A 74 -6.32 -3.78 -1.93
C ARG A 74 -6.33 -4.24 -0.48
N VAL A 75 -6.97 -5.37 -0.23
CA VAL A 75 -7.05 -5.97 1.11
C VAL A 75 -6.49 -7.37 1.03
N TRP A 76 -5.38 -7.62 1.73
CA TRP A 76 -4.81 -8.94 1.94
C TRP A 76 -5.24 -9.44 3.31
N TYR A 77 -5.61 -10.68 3.41
CA TYR A 77 -6.12 -11.25 4.66
C TYR A 77 -5.90 -12.75 4.73
N PRO A 78 -5.83 -13.33 5.94
CA PRO A 78 -5.81 -14.78 6.10
C PRO A 78 -7.05 -15.40 5.45
N LYS A 79 -6.90 -16.31 4.51
CA LYS A 79 -8.03 -16.96 3.84
C LYS A 79 -9.02 -17.63 4.80
N ARG A 80 -8.53 -18.08 5.97
CA ARG A 80 -9.36 -18.61 7.05
C ARG A 80 -10.38 -17.61 7.58
N LEU A 81 -10.19 -16.30 7.40
CA LEU A 81 -11.17 -15.28 7.73
C LEU A 81 -12.53 -15.56 7.05
N GLU A 82 -12.56 -16.17 5.88
CA GLU A 82 -13.80 -16.46 5.16
C GLU A 82 -14.69 -17.48 5.91
N THR A 83 -14.09 -18.37 6.68
CA THR A 83 -14.76 -19.49 7.34
C THR A 83 -14.76 -19.41 8.87
N GLU A 84 -13.77 -18.76 9.47
CA GLU A 84 -13.66 -18.62 10.92
C GLU A 84 -14.49 -17.44 11.43
N ASN A 85 -15.23 -17.66 12.52
CA ASN A 85 -16.02 -16.60 13.16
C ASN A 85 -15.25 -16.01 14.36
N ARG A 86 -14.14 -15.33 14.05
CA ARG A 86 -13.35 -14.57 15.03
C ARG A 86 -12.95 -13.22 14.46
N LYS A 87 -12.54 -12.32 15.34
CA LYS A 87 -11.97 -11.03 14.96
C LYS A 87 -10.48 -11.19 14.61
N TRP A 88 -10.03 -10.35 13.67
CA TRP A 88 -8.67 -10.30 13.17
C TRP A 88 -8.16 -8.87 13.26
N PRO A 89 -6.93 -8.67 13.72
CA PRO A 89 -6.34 -7.32 13.75
C PRO A 89 -6.21 -6.76 12.35
N MET A 90 -6.47 -5.48 12.20
CA MET A 90 -6.35 -4.78 10.92
C MET A 90 -5.20 -3.77 10.97
N VAL A 91 -4.43 -3.71 9.88
CA VAL A 91 -3.38 -2.71 9.65
C VAL A 91 -3.66 -2.01 8.33
N PHE A 92 -3.65 -0.69 8.35
CA PHE A 92 -3.69 0.13 7.14
C PHE A 92 -2.28 0.64 6.85
N LEU A 93 -1.68 0.19 5.75
CA LEU A 93 -0.36 0.64 5.31
C LEU A 93 -0.52 1.74 4.26
N LEU A 94 0.01 2.91 4.57
CA LEU A 94 0.00 4.07 3.68
C LEU A 94 1.21 3.99 2.74
N ASN A 95 0.94 4.05 1.44
CA ASN A 95 1.99 4.22 0.44
C ASN A 95 2.49 5.67 0.43
N GLY A 96 3.72 5.86 0.00
CA GLY A 96 4.28 7.19 -0.26
C GLY A 96 3.60 7.89 -1.45
N THR A 97 3.74 9.20 -1.53
CA THR A 97 3.31 9.99 -2.69
C THR A 97 3.99 9.46 -3.95
N THR A 98 3.24 9.37 -5.05
CA THR A 98 3.63 8.79 -6.35
C THR A 98 3.73 7.25 -6.42
N SER A 99 3.61 6.56 -5.28
CA SER A 99 3.59 5.10 -5.18
C SER A 99 2.17 4.54 -5.06
N THR A 100 2.03 3.23 -5.10
CA THR A 100 0.79 2.49 -4.79
C THR A 100 1.12 1.27 -3.97
N CYS A 101 0.16 0.74 -3.23
CA CYS A 101 0.35 -0.48 -2.43
C CYS A 101 0.76 -1.71 -3.27
N ASP A 102 0.52 -1.69 -4.59
CA ASP A 102 0.89 -2.81 -5.46
C ASP A 102 2.40 -2.99 -5.60
N LEU A 103 3.22 -1.95 -5.28
CA LEU A 103 4.68 -2.05 -5.28
C LEU A 103 5.24 -2.79 -4.06
N ASP A 104 4.50 -2.79 -2.96
CA ASP A 104 4.91 -3.35 -1.68
C ASP A 104 4.13 -4.65 -1.35
N GLU A 105 3.54 -5.30 -2.36
CA GLU A 105 2.70 -6.50 -2.21
C GLU A 105 3.32 -7.58 -1.31
N PRO A 106 4.62 -7.91 -1.38
CA PRO A 106 5.22 -8.91 -0.50
C PRO A 106 5.13 -8.56 0.99
N ILE A 107 5.15 -7.28 1.36
CA ILE A 107 4.96 -6.83 2.75
C ILE A 107 3.53 -7.11 3.21
N PHE A 108 2.56 -6.81 2.35
CA PHE A 108 1.14 -7.04 2.63
C PHE A 108 0.84 -8.53 2.79
N GLU A 109 1.35 -9.36 1.89
CA GLU A 109 1.22 -10.83 1.99
C GLU A 109 1.89 -11.37 3.24
N HIS A 110 3.08 -10.87 3.56
CA HIS A 110 3.81 -11.28 4.75
C HIS A 110 2.96 -11.05 6.01
N LEU A 111 2.47 -9.84 6.23
CA LEU A 111 1.65 -9.52 7.40
C LEU A 111 0.34 -10.32 7.42
N ALA A 112 -0.31 -10.47 6.28
CA ALA A 112 -1.54 -11.26 6.19
C ALA A 112 -1.30 -12.74 6.50
N SER A 113 -0.16 -13.30 6.11
CA SER A 113 0.23 -14.67 6.45
C SER A 113 0.42 -14.89 7.96
N TRP A 114 0.68 -13.82 8.72
CA TRP A 114 0.79 -13.82 10.18
C TRP A 114 -0.53 -13.53 10.90
N GLY A 115 -1.62 -13.29 10.16
CA GLY A 115 -2.94 -13.18 10.75
C GLY A 115 -3.52 -11.77 10.79
N PHE A 116 -2.97 -10.84 10.02
CA PHE A 116 -3.52 -9.49 9.92
C PHE A 116 -4.44 -9.35 8.71
N ILE A 117 -5.46 -8.50 8.82
CA ILE A 117 -6.12 -7.88 7.66
C ILE A 117 -5.27 -6.67 7.29
N VAL A 118 -4.72 -6.64 6.08
CA VAL A 118 -3.81 -5.58 5.66
C VAL A 118 -4.43 -4.82 4.50
N VAL A 119 -4.62 -3.52 4.69
CA VAL A 119 -5.27 -2.65 3.71
C VAL A 119 -4.26 -1.68 3.13
N GLY A 120 -4.21 -1.58 1.82
CA GLY A 120 -3.43 -0.58 1.10
C GLY A 120 -4.27 0.14 0.06
N ASN A 121 -3.89 1.35 -0.31
CA ASN A 121 -4.56 2.13 -1.35
C ASN A 121 -3.73 2.23 -2.64
N THR A 122 -4.41 2.52 -3.75
CA THR A 122 -3.77 2.76 -5.05
C THR A 122 -3.69 4.24 -5.41
N ASP A 123 -4.04 5.13 -4.46
CA ASP A 123 -3.93 6.56 -4.64
C ASP A 123 -2.46 7.00 -4.63
N ARG A 124 -2.05 7.72 -5.66
CA ARG A 124 -0.70 8.27 -5.77
C ARG A 124 -0.55 9.67 -5.15
N ASN A 125 -1.65 10.23 -4.64
CA ASN A 125 -1.66 11.56 -4.04
C ASN A 125 -2.12 11.49 -2.58
N THR A 126 -1.35 10.82 -1.76
CA THR A 126 -1.68 10.52 -0.35
C THR A 126 -1.40 11.67 0.61
N GLY A 127 -0.80 12.78 0.14
CA GLY A 127 -0.23 13.83 0.99
C GLY A 127 -1.20 14.52 1.97
N LEU A 128 -2.51 14.51 1.69
CA LEU A 128 -3.53 15.08 2.56
C LEU A 128 -4.22 14.05 3.48
N GLY A 129 -3.92 12.76 3.33
CA GLY A 129 -4.47 11.70 4.17
C GLY A 129 -5.91 11.28 3.87
N TYR A 130 -6.64 11.98 3.00
CA TYR A 130 -8.06 11.69 2.74
C TYR A 130 -8.31 10.27 2.25
N SER A 131 -7.45 9.75 1.35
CA SER A 131 -7.61 8.38 0.85
C SER A 131 -7.42 7.32 1.95
N ALA A 132 -6.63 7.62 2.99
CA ALA A 132 -6.48 6.75 4.14
C ALA A 132 -7.74 6.77 5.03
N GLU A 133 -8.24 7.97 5.36
CA GLU A 133 -9.47 8.15 6.15
C GLU A 133 -10.66 7.46 5.47
N TRP A 134 -10.85 7.69 4.18
CA TRP A 134 -11.91 7.04 3.41
C TRP A 134 -11.74 5.52 3.31
N GLY A 135 -10.50 5.04 3.31
CA GLY A 135 -10.22 3.60 3.34
C GLY A 135 -10.63 2.96 4.65
N LEU A 136 -10.34 3.60 5.79
CA LEU A 136 -10.78 3.16 7.11
C LEU A 136 -12.31 3.14 7.20
N GLU A 137 -12.99 4.23 6.84
CA GLU A 137 -14.45 4.27 6.80
C GLU A 137 -15.06 3.22 5.87
N LEU A 138 -14.39 2.88 4.75
CA LEU A 138 -14.84 1.80 3.88
C LEU A 138 -14.75 0.45 4.58
N MET A 139 -13.67 0.20 5.31
CA MET A 139 -13.51 -1.06 6.07
C MET A 139 -14.54 -1.16 7.19
N ASP A 140 -14.89 -0.07 7.88
CA ASP A 140 -15.96 -0.03 8.87
C ASP A 140 -17.32 -0.40 8.24
N LYS A 141 -17.63 0.16 7.06
CA LYS A 141 -18.84 -0.20 6.30
C LYS A 141 -18.85 -1.67 5.90
N LEU A 142 -17.71 -2.20 5.48
CA LEU A 142 -17.58 -3.62 5.14
C LEU A 142 -17.69 -4.53 6.36
N ALA A 143 -17.22 -4.09 7.52
CA ALA A 143 -17.38 -4.79 8.79
C ALA A 143 -18.85 -4.82 9.28
N ALA A 144 -19.65 -3.85 8.88
CA ALA A 144 -21.07 -3.77 9.17
C ALA A 144 -21.98 -4.48 8.15
N ASP A 145 -21.50 -4.72 6.92
CA ASP A 145 -22.27 -5.34 5.84
C ASP A 145 -22.28 -6.87 5.94
N ARG A 146 -23.46 -7.47 6.16
CA ARG A 146 -23.67 -8.93 6.22
C ARG A 146 -23.25 -9.69 4.95
N LYS A 147 -23.13 -9.01 3.81
CA LYS A 147 -22.69 -9.62 2.55
C LYS A 147 -21.18 -9.58 2.38
N SER A 148 -20.50 -8.83 3.24
CA SER A 148 -19.06 -8.70 3.21
C SER A 148 -18.38 -9.91 3.85
N VAL A 149 -17.26 -10.34 3.31
CA VAL A 149 -16.38 -11.33 3.95
C VAL A 149 -15.83 -10.82 5.28
N PHE A 150 -15.77 -9.49 5.47
CA PHE A 150 -15.26 -8.82 6.67
C PHE A 150 -16.33 -8.59 7.76
N PHE A 151 -17.58 -9.01 7.53
CA PHE A 151 -18.68 -8.79 8.48
C PHE A 151 -18.32 -9.27 9.88
N GLN A 152 -18.27 -8.35 10.85
CA GLN A 152 -17.95 -8.58 12.27
C GLN A 152 -16.61 -9.29 12.53
N LYS A 153 -15.66 -9.20 11.58
CA LYS A 153 -14.38 -9.90 11.66
C LYS A 153 -13.17 -8.97 11.86
N ILE A 154 -13.39 -7.66 11.90
CA ILE A 154 -12.32 -6.69 12.18
C ILE A 154 -12.26 -6.44 13.69
N ASP A 155 -11.04 -6.51 14.25
CA ASP A 155 -10.76 -6.10 15.62
C ASP A 155 -10.65 -4.57 15.67
N GLU A 156 -11.46 -3.95 16.54
CA GLU A 156 -11.55 -2.50 16.68
C GLU A 156 -10.79 -1.98 17.93
N GLU A 157 -10.12 -2.89 18.68
CA GLU A 157 -9.36 -2.54 19.89
C GLU A 157 -7.91 -2.18 19.60
#